data_648fe2dd636220a06101004c84e7c9f2
#
_entry.id   648fe2dd636220a06101004c84e7c9f2
#
_cell.length_a   1.000
_cell.length_b   1.000
_cell.length_c   1.000
_cell.angle_alpha   90.00
_cell.angle_beta   90.00
_cell.angle_gamma   90.00
#
_symmetry.space_group_name_H-M   'P 1'
#
loop_
_entity.id
_entity.type
_entity.pdbx_description
1 polymer ?
#
loop_
_entity_poly.entity_id
_entity_poly.type
_entity_poly.pdbx_seq_one_letter_code
_entity_poly.pdbx_strand_id
1 'polypeptide(L)'
;MSGEKNQVLENMKTRRSIRKYKPDMVPKEIIEKIAEAGTYAATGMGKQSPIIIAVTNKELRDRLSKMNAQVIGSNSDPFYGAPVVLIVLANKNYGTYVYDGSLVMGNLMLAAHELGIASCWIHRAKEEFESPEGKQILKDLGITGDYEGIGHCILGYADCEEPTAAPRKEN
;
A
#
# COMPACT_ATOMS: atom_id res chain seq x y z
N MET A 1 -7.07 2.85 38.49
CA MET A 1 -5.85 2.71 37.69
C MET A 1 -6.20 3.23 36.31
N SER A 2 -5.76 4.45 35.96
CA SER A 2 -5.88 4.99 34.59
C SER A 2 -4.95 4.14 33.69
N GLY A 3 -5.54 3.22 32.93
CA GLY A 3 -4.76 2.40 32.00
C GLY A 3 -4.10 3.32 30.99
N GLU A 4 -2.77 3.37 30.98
CA GLU A 4 -2.02 4.01 29.90
C GLU A 4 -2.53 3.42 28.58
N LYS A 5 -2.99 4.30 27.68
CA LYS A 5 -3.43 3.87 26.33
C LYS A 5 -2.21 3.30 25.63
N ASN A 6 -2.26 2.02 25.30
CA ASN A 6 -1.21 1.40 24.51
C ASN A 6 -1.28 1.95 23.08
N GLN A 7 -0.26 2.69 22.67
CA GLN A 7 -0.22 3.41 21.40
C GLN A 7 -0.37 2.47 20.20
N VAL A 8 0.22 1.28 20.25
CA VAL A 8 0.10 0.29 19.18
C VAL A 8 -1.35 -0.18 19.02
N LEU A 9 -2.04 -0.47 20.12
CA LEU A 9 -3.44 -0.90 20.06
C LEU A 9 -4.36 0.23 19.60
N GLU A 10 -4.11 1.47 20.01
CA GLU A 10 -4.88 2.63 19.54
C GLU A 10 -4.65 2.87 18.04
N ASN A 11 -3.41 2.81 17.55
CA ASN A 11 -3.09 2.92 16.14
C ASN A 11 -3.87 1.89 15.31
N MET A 12 -3.87 0.62 15.73
CA MET A 12 -4.63 -0.45 15.05
C MET A 12 -6.14 -0.17 15.01
N LYS A 13 -6.71 0.39 16.10
CA LYS A 13 -8.15 0.67 16.22
C LYS A 13 -8.57 1.92 15.46
N THR A 14 -7.72 2.93 15.38
CA THR A 14 -8.05 4.26 14.83
C THR A 14 -7.74 4.41 13.35
N ARG A 15 -6.77 3.65 12.78
CA ARG A 15 -6.45 3.71 11.36
C ARG A 15 -7.69 3.52 10.47
N ARG A 16 -7.87 4.39 9.49
CA ARG A 16 -8.94 4.31 8.48
C ARG A 16 -8.39 4.36 7.06
N SER A 17 -9.13 3.80 6.12
CA SER A 17 -8.86 3.96 4.69
C SER A 17 -9.37 5.32 4.22
N ILE A 18 -8.47 6.17 3.76
CA ILE A 18 -8.77 7.51 3.25
C ILE A 18 -8.81 7.48 1.72
N ARG A 19 -9.79 8.16 1.13
CA ARG A 19 -10.04 8.20 -0.31
C ARG A 19 -10.22 9.63 -0.85
N LYS A 20 -9.60 10.59 -0.18
CA LYS A 20 -9.49 11.97 -0.65
C LYS A 20 -8.19 12.57 -0.10
N TYR A 21 -7.34 13.06 -0.96
CA TYR A 21 -5.99 13.48 -0.63
C TYR A 21 -5.71 14.89 -1.10
N LYS A 22 -4.87 15.60 -0.35
CA LYS A 22 -4.26 16.86 -0.75
C LYS A 22 -3.18 16.58 -1.80
N PRO A 23 -2.86 17.55 -2.68
CA PRO A 23 -1.82 17.39 -3.69
C PRO A 23 -0.39 17.44 -3.12
N ASP A 24 -0.24 17.77 -1.84
CA ASP A 24 1.05 17.93 -1.18
C ASP A 24 1.82 16.60 -1.15
N MET A 25 3.08 16.65 -1.57
CA MET A 25 3.95 15.49 -1.60
C MET A 25 4.36 15.07 -0.18
N VAL A 26 4.37 13.78 0.09
CA VAL A 26 4.90 13.21 1.34
C VAL A 26 6.43 13.30 1.30
N PRO A 27 7.11 13.78 2.36
CA PRO A 27 8.56 13.84 2.43
C PRO A 27 9.21 12.45 2.25
N LYS A 28 10.35 12.42 1.56
CA LYS A 28 11.07 11.19 1.26
C LYS A 28 11.38 10.36 2.51
N GLU A 29 11.83 11.03 3.57
CA GLU A 29 12.19 10.38 4.84
C GLU A 29 10.98 9.67 5.50
N ILE A 30 9.79 10.22 5.31
CA ILE A 30 8.54 9.62 5.82
C ILE A 30 8.18 8.39 4.98
N ILE A 31 8.29 8.50 3.65
CA ILE A 31 8.06 7.38 2.74
C ILE A 31 9.00 6.21 3.06
N GLU A 32 10.30 6.51 3.26
CA GLU A 32 11.32 5.52 3.60
C GLU A 32 11.02 4.82 4.93
N LYS A 33 10.63 5.55 5.98
CA LYS A 33 10.22 4.97 7.27
C LYS A 33 9.01 4.05 7.14
N ILE A 34 8.01 4.45 6.34
CA ILE A 34 6.83 3.63 6.08
C ILE A 34 7.23 2.35 5.34
N ALA A 35 8.04 2.46 4.29
CA ALA A 35 8.51 1.32 3.52
C ALA A 35 9.36 0.37 4.40
N GLU A 36 10.27 0.91 5.21
CA GLU A 36 11.07 0.14 6.16
C GLU A 36 10.17 -0.67 7.10
N ALA A 37 9.18 -0.05 7.73
CA ALA A 37 8.23 -0.74 8.61
C ALA A 37 7.50 -1.90 7.90
N GLY A 38 7.21 -1.76 6.61
CA GLY A 38 6.68 -2.84 5.78
C GLY A 38 7.59 -4.05 5.73
N THR A 39 8.90 -3.87 5.66
CA THR A 39 9.87 -4.97 5.55
C THR A 39 9.98 -5.82 6.83
N TYR A 40 9.47 -5.33 7.96
CA TYR A 40 9.43 -6.05 9.24
C TYR A 40 8.17 -6.92 9.40
N ALA A 41 7.29 -6.99 8.41
CA ALA A 41 6.17 -7.90 8.44
C ALA A 41 6.63 -9.36 8.51
N ALA A 42 5.88 -10.19 9.24
CA ALA A 42 6.16 -11.62 9.29
C ALA A 42 6.01 -12.25 7.90
N THR A 43 6.89 -13.20 7.58
CA THR A 43 6.86 -13.95 6.33
C THR A 43 7.03 -15.44 6.58
N GLY A 44 6.48 -16.29 5.72
CA GLY A 44 6.61 -17.73 5.84
C GLY A 44 8.08 -18.16 5.92
N MET A 45 8.46 -18.84 7.00
CA MET A 45 9.84 -19.28 7.30
C MET A 45 10.89 -18.14 7.24
N GLY A 46 10.49 -16.88 7.43
CA GLY A 46 11.40 -15.74 7.37
C GLY A 46 12.00 -15.48 5.97
N LYS A 47 11.32 -15.90 4.89
CA LYS A 47 11.86 -15.83 3.52
C LYS A 47 11.85 -14.43 2.92
N GLN A 48 11.13 -13.49 3.51
CA GLN A 48 11.07 -12.08 3.06
C GLN A 48 10.77 -11.97 1.55
N SER A 49 9.79 -12.74 1.09
CA SER A 49 9.42 -12.82 -0.32
C SER A 49 8.86 -11.52 -0.92
N PRO A 50 8.20 -10.63 -0.15
CA PRO A 50 7.67 -9.38 -0.69
C PRO A 50 8.77 -8.35 -0.97
N ILE A 51 8.52 -7.53 -1.99
CA ILE A 51 9.27 -6.31 -2.28
C ILE A 51 8.32 -5.11 -2.32
N ILE A 52 8.86 -3.93 -2.03
CA ILE A 52 8.12 -2.67 -2.01
C ILE A 52 8.76 -1.73 -3.01
N ILE A 53 7.96 -1.19 -3.93
CA ILE A 53 8.39 -0.18 -4.90
C ILE A 53 7.72 1.14 -4.53
N ALA A 54 8.50 2.15 -4.18
CA ALA A 54 8.00 3.49 -3.89
C ALA A 54 7.92 4.32 -5.18
N VAL A 55 6.72 4.70 -5.57
CA VAL A 55 6.45 5.53 -6.74
C VAL A 55 6.11 6.93 -6.28
N THR A 56 7.00 7.87 -6.56
CA THR A 56 6.86 9.32 -6.30
C THR A 56 6.84 10.13 -7.60
N ASN A 57 7.19 9.51 -8.72
CA ASN A 57 7.10 10.12 -10.04
C ASN A 57 5.64 10.18 -10.49
N LYS A 58 5.16 11.40 -10.76
CA LYS A 58 3.75 11.63 -11.13
C LYS A 58 3.35 10.90 -12.40
N GLU A 59 4.20 10.87 -13.42
CA GLU A 59 3.90 10.22 -14.70
C GLU A 59 3.69 8.71 -14.52
N LEU A 60 4.59 8.04 -13.79
CA LEU A 60 4.45 6.62 -13.49
C LEU A 60 3.23 6.35 -12.60
N ARG A 61 2.99 7.21 -11.59
CA ARG A 61 1.80 7.13 -10.73
C ARG A 61 0.51 7.19 -11.56
N ASP A 62 0.41 8.16 -12.47
CA ASP A 62 -0.79 8.35 -13.29
C ASP A 62 -0.97 7.20 -14.30
N ARG A 63 0.13 6.66 -14.83
CA ARG A 63 0.12 5.48 -15.69
C ARG A 63 -0.42 4.25 -14.94
N LEU A 64 0.07 3.98 -13.73
CA LEU A 64 -0.41 2.89 -12.88
C LEU A 64 -1.91 3.06 -12.52
N SER A 65 -2.32 4.29 -12.19
CA SER A 65 -3.74 4.59 -11.94
C SER A 65 -4.62 4.24 -13.14
N LYS A 66 -4.18 4.61 -14.35
CA LYS A 66 -4.90 4.30 -15.58
C LYS A 66 -4.97 2.79 -15.83
N MET A 67 -3.87 2.07 -15.63
CA MET A 67 -3.85 0.60 -15.76
C MET A 67 -4.82 -0.04 -14.77
N ASN A 68 -4.82 0.39 -13.52
CA ASN A 68 -5.71 -0.10 -12.47
C ASN A 68 -7.19 0.17 -12.82
N ALA A 69 -7.51 1.37 -13.32
CA ALA A 69 -8.86 1.73 -13.76
C ALA A 69 -9.33 0.87 -14.94
N GLN A 70 -8.45 0.56 -15.88
CA GLN A 70 -8.77 -0.27 -17.05
C GLN A 70 -9.20 -1.69 -16.67
N VAL A 71 -8.64 -2.27 -15.62
CA VAL A 71 -9.02 -3.62 -15.13
C VAL A 71 -10.52 -3.71 -14.80
N ILE A 72 -11.12 -2.59 -14.35
CA ILE A 72 -12.55 -2.53 -13.99
C ILE A 72 -13.38 -1.76 -15.00
N GLY A 73 -12.81 -1.40 -16.16
CA GLY A 73 -13.52 -0.61 -17.18
C GLY A 73 -13.93 0.79 -16.71
N SER A 74 -13.15 1.42 -15.83
CA SER A 74 -13.39 2.75 -15.28
C SER A 74 -12.47 3.80 -15.90
N ASN A 75 -12.92 5.05 -15.92
CA ASN A 75 -12.10 6.22 -16.27
C ASN A 75 -11.76 7.09 -15.04
N SER A 76 -12.17 6.68 -13.84
CA SER A 76 -11.83 7.38 -12.60
C SER A 76 -10.39 7.09 -12.16
N ASP A 77 -9.84 7.93 -11.25
CA ASP A 77 -8.56 7.66 -10.61
C ASP A 77 -8.78 6.75 -9.37
N PRO A 78 -8.42 5.45 -9.43
CA PRO A 78 -8.56 4.54 -8.29
C PRO A 78 -7.62 4.88 -7.13
N PHE A 79 -6.62 5.75 -7.35
CA PHE A 79 -5.69 6.22 -6.32
C PHE A 79 -6.17 7.53 -5.65
N TYR A 80 -7.37 8.00 -5.99
CA TYR A 80 -8.05 9.13 -5.34
C TYR A 80 -7.22 10.42 -5.21
N GLY A 81 -6.31 10.67 -6.15
CA GLY A 81 -5.43 11.82 -6.12
C GLY A 81 -4.23 11.70 -5.17
N ALA A 82 -4.03 10.56 -4.51
CA ALA A 82 -2.86 10.34 -3.66
C ALA A 82 -1.55 10.51 -4.46
N PRO A 83 -0.58 11.33 -3.99
CA PRO A 83 0.62 11.63 -4.75
C PRO A 83 1.67 10.51 -4.74
N VAL A 84 1.60 9.59 -3.77
CA VAL A 84 2.58 8.51 -3.59
C VAL A 84 1.88 7.15 -3.61
N VAL A 85 2.53 6.17 -4.22
CA VAL A 85 2.06 4.78 -4.26
C VAL A 85 3.20 3.85 -3.85
N LEU A 86 2.98 3.04 -2.82
CA LEU A 86 3.86 1.92 -2.51
C LEU A 86 3.25 0.65 -3.12
N ILE A 87 3.92 0.10 -4.12
CA ILE A 87 3.50 -1.16 -4.76
C ILE A 87 4.10 -2.31 -3.97
N VAL A 88 3.28 -3.24 -3.52
CA VAL A 88 3.73 -4.48 -2.90
C VAL A 88 3.60 -5.61 -3.91
N LEU A 89 4.71 -6.26 -4.18
CA LEU A 89 4.81 -7.47 -5.00
C LEU A 89 5.40 -8.59 -4.14
N ALA A 90 5.06 -9.83 -4.42
CA ALA A 90 5.64 -10.97 -3.71
C ALA A 90 6.04 -12.09 -4.67
N ASN A 91 7.15 -12.75 -4.36
CA ASN A 91 7.73 -13.80 -5.20
C ASN A 91 6.92 -15.09 -5.10
N LYS A 92 6.36 -15.54 -6.22
CA LYS A 92 5.48 -16.73 -6.31
C LYS A 92 6.19 -18.05 -6.03
N ASN A 93 7.51 -18.08 -5.99
CA ASN A 93 8.27 -19.28 -5.62
C ASN A 93 8.11 -19.67 -4.14
N TYR A 94 7.47 -18.83 -3.32
CA TYR A 94 7.18 -19.09 -1.91
C TYR A 94 5.68 -19.28 -1.70
N GLY A 95 5.27 -20.44 -1.18
CA GLY A 95 3.84 -20.80 -1.07
C GLY A 95 2.98 -19.86 -0.22
N THR A 96 3.58 -19.00 0.61
CA THR A 96 2.89 -18.01 1.47
C THR A 96 2.88 -16.61 0.89
N TYR A 97 3.35 -16.41 -0.32
CA TYR A 97 3.65 -15.09 -0.89
C TYR A 97 2.49 -14.07 -0.83
N VAL A 98 1.24 -14.51 -1.05
CA VAL A 98 0.07 -13.61 -0.96
C VAL A 98 -0.15 -13.15 0.47
N TYR A 99 -0.03 -14.06 1.43
CA TYR A 99 -0.19 -13.75 2.85
C TYR A 99 0.93 -12.85 3.35
N ASP A 100 2.17 -13.14 2.96
CA ASP A 100 3.36 -12.36 3.29
C ASP A 100 3.21 -10.91 2.79
N GLY A 101 2.82 -10.74 1.53
CA GLY A 101 2.57 -9.41 0.95
C GLY A 101 1.38 -8.69 1.60
N SER A 102 0.36 -9.43 2.03
CA SER A 102 -0.79 -8.84 2.74
C SER A 102 -0.40 -8.31 4.12
N LEU A 103 0.49 -8.99 4.83
CA LEU A 103 1.04 -8.52 6.10
C LEU A 103 1.91 -7.27 5.90
N VAL A 104 2.70 -7.22 4.84
CA VAL A 104 3.45 -6.01 4.45
C VAL A 104 2.48 -4.83 4.25
N MET A 105 1.41 -5.01 3.49
CA MET A 105 0.38 -3.97 3.29
C MET A 105 -0.19 -3.48 4.62
N GLY A 106 -0.47 -4.39 5.55
CA GLY A 106 -0.94 -4.05 6.90
C GLY A 106 0.06 -3.16 7.66
N ASN A 107 1.34 -3.54 7.68
CA ASN A 107 2.40 -2.77 8.33
C ASN A 107 2.57 -1.39 7.69
N LEU A 108 2.54 -1.27 6.35
CA LEU A 108 2.63 0.01 5.64
C LEU A 108 1.52 0.97 6.08
N MET A 109 0.28 0.49 6.13
CA MET A 109 -0.86 1.32 6.51
C MET A 109 -0.84 1.74 7.99
N LEU A 110 -0.36 0.88 8.89
CA LEU A 110 -0.22 1.20 10.31
C LEU A 110 0.91 2.21 10.52
N ALA A 111 2.06 2.03 9.86
CA ALA A 111 3.17 2.97 9.93
C ALA A 111 2.80 4.34 9.35
N ALA A 112 2.07 4.37 8.24
CA ALA A 112 1.56 5.61 7.67
C ALA A 112 0.67 6.36 8.67
N HIS A 113 -0.28 5.66 9.29
CA HIS A 113 -1.19 6.25 10.28
C HIS A 113 -0.44 6.84 11.48
N GLU A 114 0.54 6.11 12.02
CA GLU A 114 1.38 6.58 13.13
C GLU A 114 2.18 7.84 12.78
N LEU A 115 2.59 7.98 11.53
CA LEU A 115 3.34 9.13 11.03
C LEU A 115 2.44 10.27 10.50
N GLY A 116 1.13 10.19 10.72
CA GLY A 116 0.17 11.22 10.29
C GLY A 116 -0.09 11.23 8.78
N ILE A 117 0.24 10.13 8.08
CA ILE A 117 0.00 9.97 6.64
C ILE A 117 -1.24 9.09 6.43
N ALA A 118 -2.17 9.61 5.64
CA ALA A 118 -3.33 8.87 5.22
C ALA A 118 -2.96 7.80 4.19
N SER A 119 -3.64 6.66 4.26
CA SER A 119 -3.42 5.54 3.35
C SER A 119 -4.69 4.79 3.00
N CYS A 120 -4.63 4.03 1.91
CA CYS A 120 -5.65 3.07 1.55
C CYS A 120 -5.01 1.93 0.73
N TRP A 121 -5.49 0.71 0.92
CA TRP A 121 -5.15 -0.42 0.05
C TRP A 121 -5.98 -0.34 -1.23
N ILE A 122 -5.33 -0.24 -2.38
CA ILE A 122 -5.96 -0.36 -3.69
C ILE A 122 -5.61 -1.74 -4.25
N HIS A 123 -6.64 -2.47 -4.62
CA HIS A 123 -6.53 -3.82 -5.18
C HIS A 123 -6.12 -3.80 -6.67
N ARG A 124 -6.02 -4.96 -7.31
CA ARG A 124 -5.76 -5.17 -8.75
C ARG A 124 -4.30 -5.03 -9.19
N ALA A 125 -3.35 -4.90 -8.27
CA ALA A 125 -1.94 -4.94 -8.62
C ALA A 125 -1.56 -6.26 -9.34
N LYS A 126 -2.26 -7.37 -9.04
CA LYS A 126 -2.06 -8.64 -9.72
C LYS A 126 -2.29 -8.49 -11.23
N GLU A 127 -3.48 -8.06 -11.60
CA GLU A 127 -3.88 -7.90 -13.00
C GLU A 127 -3.00 -6.89 -13.73
N GLU A 128 -2.63 -5.80 -13.07
CA GLU A 128 -1.72 -4.79 -13.63
C GLU A 128 -0.36 -5.38 -13.98
N PHE A 129 0.28 -6.11 -13.06
CA PHE A 129 1.63 -6.64 -13.25
C PHE A 129 1.66 -7.98 -13.99
N GLU A 130 0.54 -8.63 -14.21
CA GLU A 130 0.38 -9.74 -15.16
C GLU A 130 0.26 -9.25 -16.62
N SER A 131 -0.14 -7.99 -16.83
CA SER A 131 -0.25 -7.38 -18.15
C SER A 131 1.12 -7.20 -18.83
N PRO A 132 1.17 -7.13 -20.17
CA PRO A 132 2.41 -6.83 -20.90
C PRO A 132 3.03 -5.50 -20.45
N GLU A 133 2.21 -4.48 -20.19
CA GLU A 133 2.65 -3.17 -19.74
C GLU A 133 3.25 -3.22 -18.33
N GLY A 134 2.61 -3.92 -17.40
CA GLY A 134 3.12 -4.10 -16.04
C GLY A 134 4.44 -4.86 -16.02
N LYS A 135 4.58 -5.90 -16.82
CA LYS A 135 5.85 -6.65 -16.99
C LYS A 135 6.96 -5.76 -17.54
N GLN A 136 6.63 -4.86 -18.48
CA GLN A 136 7.61 -3.92 -19.02
C GLN A 136 8.05 -2.92 -17.95
N ILE A 137 7.14 -2.41 -17.11
CA ILE A 137 7.48 -1.52 -15.99
C ILE A 137 8.46 -2.22 -15.04
N LEU A 138 8.21 -3.49 -14.65
CA LEU A 138 9.12 -4.23 -13.78
C LEU A 138 10.50 -4.41 -14.40
N LYS A 139 10.55 -4.70 -15.70
CA LYS A 139 11.80 -4.84 -16.45
C LYS A 139 12.58 -3.51 -16.48
N ASP A 140 11.91 -2.40 -16.74
CA ASP A 140 12.51 -1.07 -16.78
C ASP A 140 13.07 -0.64 -15.41
N LEU A 141 12.46 -1.11 -14.33
CA LEU A 141 12.93 -0.93 -12.95
C LEU A 141 14.04 -1.94 -12.56
N GLY A 142 14.44 -2.85 -13.45
CA GLY A 142 15.47 -3.85 -13.17
C GLY A 142 15.00 -4.98 -12.23
N ILE A 143 13.70 -5.15 -12.03
CA ILE A 143 13.14 -6.19 -11.18
C ILE A 143 13.04 -7.49 -11.97
N THR A 144 13.80 -8.48 -11.53
CA THR A 144 13.84 -9.83 -12.12
C THR A 144 13.25 -10.84 -11.15
N GLY A 145 12.56 -11.85 -11.68
CA GLY A 145 11.91 -12.90 -10.87
C GLY A 145 10.43 -13.03 -11.18
N ASP A 146 9.80 -14.03 -10.61
CA ASP A 146 8.37 -14.31 -10.79
C ASP A 146 7.56 -13.68 -9.65
N TYR A 147 7.28 -12.38 -9.80
CA TYR A 147 6.52 -11.59 -8.83
C TYR A 147 5.06 -11.44 -9.24
N GLU A 148 4.17 -11.53 -8.25
CA GLU A 148 2.76 -11.17 -8.38
C GLU A 148 2.47 -9.89 -7.60
N GLY A 149 1.65 -9.01 -8.15
CA GLY A 149 1.16 -7.82 -7.46
C GLY A 149 0.21 -8.19 -6.32
N ILE A 150 0.47 -7.68 -5.11
CA ILE A 150 -0.39 -7.89 -3.95
C ILE A 150 -1.36 -6.72 -3.76
N GLY A 151 -0.86 -5.51 -3.90
CA GLY A 151 -1.66 -4.30 -3.77
C GLY A 151 -0.84 -3.03 -3.86
N HIS A 152 -1.56 -1.91 -3.93
CA HIS A 152 -0.99 -0.58 -3.85
C HIS A 152 -1.38 0.06 -2.52
N CYS A 153 -0.42 0.45 -1.70
CA CYS A 153 -0.63 1.31 -0.56
C CYS A 153 -0.46 2.77 -1.02
N ILE A 154 -1.58 3.45 -1.28
CA ILE A 154 -1.55 4.87 -1.64
C ILE A 154 -1.34 5.71 -0.39
N LEU A 155 -0.53 6.77 -0.51
CA LEU A 155 -0.12 7.63 0.59
C LEU A 155 -0.31 9.11 0.23
N GLY A 156 -0.69 9.89 1.22
CA GLY A 156 -0.81 11.34 1.12
C GLY A 156 -1.39 11.97 2.37
N TYR A 157 -1.56 13.27 2.38
CA TYR A 157 -2.27 13.96 3.45
C TYR A 157 -3.78 13.92 3.18
N ALA A 158 -4.56 13.58 4.20
CA ALA A 158 -6.03 13.54 4.08
C ALA A 158 -6.61 14.92 3.75
N ASP A 159 -7.56 14.97 2.83
CA ASP A 159 -8.37 16.15 2.50
C ASP A 159 -9.85 15.92 2.85
N CYS A 160 -10.10 15.27 3.97
CA CYS A 160 -11.42 14.98 4.51
C CYS A 160 -11.33 14.81 6.03
N GLU A 161 -12.47 14.85 6.71
CA GLU A 161 -12.58 14.43 8.10
C GLU A 161 -12.28 12.91 8.18
N GLU A 162 -11.68 12.51 9.32
CA GLU A 162 -11.37 11.11 9.56
C GLU A 162 -12.67 10.28 9.66
N PRO A 163 -12.82 9.21 8.86
CA PRO A 163 -14.03 8.39 8.91
C PRO A 163 -14.18 7.68 10.26
N THR A 164 -15.39 7.65 10.77
CA THR A 164 -15.70 6.90 12.00
C THR A 164 -15.64 5.39 11.74
N ALA A 165 -15.13 4.64 12.71
CA ALA A 165 -15.13 3.19 12.64
C ALA A 165 -16.57 2.65 12.65
N ALA A 166 -16.86 1.72 11.73
CA ALA A 166 -18.10 0.96 11.82
C ALA A 166 -18.12 0.11 13.09
N PRO A 167 -19.29 -0.12 13.71
CA PRO A 167 -19.42 -1.04 14.83
C PRO A 167 -18.83 -2.42 14.48
N ARG A 168 -18.20 -3.05 15.45
CA ARG A 168 -17.74 -4.43 15.28
C ARG A 168 -18.94 -5.37 15.33
N LYS A 169 -18.88 -6.46 14.58
CA LYS A 169 -19.89 -7.52 14.69
C LYS A 169 -19.88 -8.08 16.12
N GLU A 170 -21.05 -8.35 16.65
CA GLU A 170 -21.19 -9.12 17.89
C GLU A 170 -20.82 -10.58 17.61
N ASN A 171 -20.14 -11.22 18.57
CA ASN A 171 -19.77 -12.65 18.49
C ASN A 171 -20.94 -13.52 18.92
#